data_7e7bc5cf7c7c00f034f5d87cfcc67bf3
#
_entry.id   7e7bc5cf7c7c00f034f5d87cfcc67bf3
#
_cell.length_a   1.000
_cell.length_b   1.000
_cell.length_c   1.000
_cell.angle_alpha   90.00
_cell.angle_beta   90.00
_cell.angle_gamma   90.00
#
_symmetry.space_group_name_H-M   'P 1'
#
loop_
_entity.id
_entity.type
_entity.pdbx_description
1 polymer ?
#
loop_
_entity_poly.entity_id
_entity_poly.type
_entity_poly.pdbx_seq_one_letter_code
_entity_poly.pdbx_strand_id
1 'polypeptide(L)'
;MNVVARPGDPVITPALVAEHGLTPEEYQRLVVLLGREPTFTELGIVSALWNEHCSYKHSRPLLRGLPTNAPWVLQGPGENAGVISVGDGLAVAFKIESHNHPSAVEPYQGAATGVGGILRDVFTMGARPIALLDSLRFGSLDSARVRYLFAGVVKGIGDYGNCVGIPTVAGEVVFDPAYEGNPIVNAMCVGLLHENELMRAVAAGVGNPIMTVGARTGRDGIHGATFASEDLTEGSDAKRPRVQVGDPFTEKLLLEASLELIRSGHIVAIQDMGAAGLTSSSAEMAARGDVGVTIDTSKVPVREQGMTPYEILLSESQERMLVVAKKGHEDDVRRILAKWELDATVIGEVIAEPVYRVTEGDRVVAEFPGSRLVTDCPTYTPEARESERTIAARARDVSAIAEIEEERDPVWTLEMLLSSPTIASKAWVYRQYDTTVRTNTVVGPGGDAAVVRLRGTRKALALKVDCNGRYVSLDPRMGARIAVA
;
A
#
# COMPACT_ATOMS: atom_id res chain seq x y z
N MET A 1 25.26 9.32 -21.46
CA MET A 1 24.86 8.45 -22.59
C MET A 1 23.62 9.04 -23.22
N ASN A 2 23.39 8.88 -24.54
CA ASN A 2 22.15 9.39 -25.14
C ASN A 2 20.99 8.43 -24.83
N VAL A 3 19.91 8.95 -24.26
CA VAL A 3 18.67 8.21 -24.09
C VAL A 3 18.01 8.02 -25.45
N VAL A 4 17.59 6.82 -25.76
CA VAL A 4 17.04 6.46 -27.08
C VAL A 4 15.67 5.78 -26.89
N ALA A 5 14.65 6.30 -27.57
CA ALA A 5 13.34 5.64 -27.62
C ALA A 5 13.48 4.21 -28.19
N ARG A 6 12.71 3.29 -27.65
CA ARG A 6 12.70 1.90 -28.12
C ARG A 6 11.99 1.83 -29.48
N PRO A 7 12.50 1.06 -30.46
CA PRO A 7 11.78 0.83 -31.72
C PRO A 7 10.41 0.19 -31.44
N GLY A 8 9.36 0.80 -31.96
CA GLY A 8 7.98 0.36 -31.77
C GLY A 8 7.24 1.03 -30.62
N ASP A 9 7.91 1.86 -29.79
CA ASP A 9 7.21 2.69 -28.80
C ASP A 9 6.26 3.70 -29.52
N PRO A 10 5.09 3.99 -28.92
CA PRO A 10 4.16 4.96 -29.48
C PRO A 10 4.75 6.36 -29.45
N VAL A 11 4.37 7.18 -30.43
CA VAL A 11 4.65 8.62 -30.44
C VAL A 11 3.85 9.28 -29.32
N ILE A 12 4.52 10.09 -28.49
CA ILE A 12 3.86 10.80 -27.42
C ILE A 12 3.00 11.93 -28.01
N THR A 13 1.70 11.85 -27.75
CA THR A 13 0.70 12.83 -28.15
C THR A 13 0.01 13.41 -26.90
N PRO A 14 -0.66 14.57 -26.99
CA PRO A 14 -1.42 15.09 -25.86
C PRO A 14 -2.51 14.13 -25.35
N ALA A 15 -3.10 13.31 -26.24
CA ALA A 15 -4.05 12.28 -25.84
C ALA A 15 -3.37 11.18 -25.02
N LEU A 16 -2.20 10.71 -25.44
CA LEU A 16 -1.43 9.70 -24.71
C LEU A 16 -0.96 10.22 -23.34
N VAL A 17 -0.57 11.49 -23.24
CA VAL A 17 -0.23 12.14 -21.95
C VAL A 17 -1.43 12.14 -21.01
N ALA A 18 -2.63 12.50 -21.51
CA ALA A 18 -3.85 12.48 -20.73
C ALA A 18 -4.24 11.04 -20.28
N GLU A 19 -4.07 10.04 -21.15
CA GLU A 19 -4.27 8.62 -20.81
C GLU A 19 -3.32 8.14 -19.68
N HIS A 20 -2.16 8.78 -19.55
CA HIS A 20 -1.21 8.54 -18.47
C HIS A 20 -1.52 9.36 -17.19
N GLY A 21 -2.65 10.06 -17.13
CA GLY A 21 -3.11 10.82 -15.97
C GLY A 21 -2.28 12.07 -15.66
N LEU A 22 -1.50 12.58 -16.63
CA LEU A 22 -0.74 13.81 -16.48
C LEU A 22 -1.49 14.99 -17.08
N THR A 23 -1.48 16.12 -16.36
CA THR A 23 -1.96 17.39 -16.93
C THR A 23 -0.94 17.96 -17.92
N PRO A 24 -1.35 18.89 -18.83
CA PRO A 24 -0.39 19.57 -19.71
C PRO A 24 0.75 20.27 -18.96
N GLU A 25 0.46 20.85 -17.78
CA GLU A 25 1.43 21.51 -16.94
C GLU A 25 2.43 20.54 -16.33
N GLU A 26 1.95 19.36 -15.89
CA GLU A 26 2.80 18.29 -15.38
C GLU A 26 3.70 17.73 -16.48
N TYR A 27 3.17 17.52 -17.68
CA TYR A 27 3.97 17.14 -18.84
C TYR A 27 5.04 18.16 -19.19
N GLN A 28 4.69 19.45 -19.23
CA GLN A 28 5.66 20.51 -19.47
C GLN A 28 6.76 20.52 -18.40
N ARG A 29 6.41 20.27 -17.14
CA ARG A 29 7.38 20.16 -16.06
C ARG A 29 8.33 18.97 -16.27
N LEU A 30 7.83 17.84 -16.77
CA LEU A 30 8.65 16.69 -17.16
C LEU A 30 9.64 17.06 -18.26
N VAL A 31 9.19 17.74 -19.33
CA VAL A 31 10.07 18.21 -20.42
C VAL A 31 11.18 19.12 -19.89
N VAL A 32 10.84 20.05 -18.98
CA VAL A 32 11.83 20.92 -18.33
C VAL A 32 12.81 20.13 -17.46
N LEU A 33 12.33 19.13 -16.71
CA LEU A 33 13.16 18.27 -15.87
C LEU A 33 14.21 17.51 -16.70
N LEU A 34 13.79 16.97 -17.85
CA LEU A 34 14.65 16.20 -18.75
C LEU A 34 15.50 17.08 -19.69
N GLY A 35 15.10 18.34 -19.94
CA GLY A 35 15.69 19.20 -20.96
C GLY A 35 15.42 18.75 -22.40
N ARG A 36 14.51 17.81 -22.61
CA ARG A 36 14.11 17.22 -23.89
C ARG A 36 12.73 16.57 -23.77
N GLU A 37 12.16 16.19 -24.91
CA GLU A 37 10.98 15.32 -24.91
C GLU A 37 11.29 13.96 -24.25
N PRO A 38 10.35 13.42 -23.44
CA PRO A 38 10.52 12.13 -22.78
C PRO A 38 10.42 10.98 -23.79
N THR A 39 11.00 9.82 -23.45
CA THR A 39 10.67 8.55 -24.09
C THR A 39 9.33 8.03 -23.56
N PHE A 40 8.74 7.02 -24.22
CA PHE A 40 7.52 6.37 -23.73
C PHE A 40 7.74 5.71 -22.37
N THR A 41 8.91 5.11 -22.14
CA THR A 41 9.28 4.55 -20.84
C THR A 41 9.37 5.63 -19.76
N GLU A 42 9.95 6.80 -20.06
CA GLU A 42 10.02 7.93 -19.12
C GLU A 42 8.64 8.50 -18.81
N LEU A 43 7.74 8.60 -19.80
CA LEU A 43 6.36 9.01 -19.59
C LEU A 43 5.66 8.05 -18.61
N GLY A 44 5.81 6.74 -18.78
CA GLY A 44 5.25 5.72 -17.87
C GLY A 44 5.79 5.84 -16.45
N ILE A 45 7.10 5.98 -16.28
CA ILE A 45 7.75 6.17 -14.97
C ILE A 45 7.14 7.38 -14.24
N VAL A 46 7.01 8.51 -14.91
CA VAL A 46 6.47 9.73 -14.29
C VAL A 46 4.98 9.61 -14.04
N SER A 47 4.21 9.01 -14.95
CA SER A 47 2.79 8.70 -14.73
C SER A 47 2.58 7.91 -13.44
N ALA A 48 3.43 6.91 -13.19
CA ALA A 48 3.35 6.09 -11.99
C ALA A 48 3.77 6.85 -10.73
N LEU A 49 4.86 7.62 -10.77
CA LEU A 49 5.39 8.31 -9.59
C LEU A 49 4.65 9.62 -9.24
N TRP A 50 4.10 10.31 -10.24
CA TRP A 50 3.44 11.60 -10.05
C TRP A 50 1.91 11.52 -9.96
N ASN A 51 1.32 10.31 -9.90
CA ASN A 51 -0.10 10.18 -9.56
C ASN A 51 -0.35 10.46 -8.07
N GLU A 52 -1.61 10.66 -7.67
CA GLU A 52 -1.95 10.93 -6.26
C GLU A 52 -1.57 9.77 -5.33
N HIS A 53 -1.72 8.52 -5.81
CA HIS A 53 -1.48 7.32 -5.00
C HIS A 53 -0.02 7.21 -4.53
N CYS A 54 0.96 7.45 -5.43
CA CYS A 54 2.39 7.37 -5.09
C CYS A 54 2.93 8.67 -4.50
N SER A 55 2.52 9.83 -5.04
CA SER A 55 3.15 11.12 -4.69
C SER A 55 2.45 11.86 -3.56
N TYR A 56 1.18 11.56 -3.29
CA TYR A 56 0.35 12.36 -2.39
C TYR A 56 0.33 13.84 -2.77
N LYS A 57 0.33 14.16 -4.07
CA LYS A 57 0.54 15.52 -4.58
C LYS A 57 -0.50 16.54 -4.07
N HIS A 58 -1.73 16.10 -3.76
CA HIS A 58 -2.78 16.93 -3.19
C HIS A 58 -2.89 16.82 -1.66
N SER A 59 -2.60 15.66 -1.08
CA SER A 59 -2.77 15.38 0.35
C SER A 59 -1.52 15.64 1.18
N ARG A 60 -0.32 15.59 0.59
CA ARG A 60 0.97 15.79 1.29
C ARG A 60 1.05 17.06 2.13
N PRO A 61 0.57 18.26 1.68
CA PRO A 61 0.61 19.46 2.50
C PRO A 61 -0.19 19.34 3.79
N LEU A 62 -1.33 18.61 3.76
CA LEU A 62 -2.18 18.38 4.92
C LEU A 62 -1.58 17.33 5.86
N LEU A 63 -1.04 16.24 5.31
CA LEU A 63 -0.39 15.18 6.07
C LEU A 63 0.84 15.68 6.85
N ARG A 64 1.60 16.63 6.30
CA ARG A 64 2.73 17.26 6.99
C ARG A 64 2.33 18.04 8.24
N GLY A 65 1.07 18.44 8.37
CA GLY A 65 0.52 19.11 9.55
C GLY A 65 0.19 18.17 10.72
N LEU A 66 0.23 16.86 10.52
CA LEU A 66 -0.05 15.88 11.57
C LEU A 66 1.15 15.77 12.53
N PRO A 67 0.93 15.61 13.84
CA PRO A 67 2.01 15.40 14.81
C PRO A 67 2.64 14.02 14.62
N THR A 68 3.93 14.02 14.26
CA THR A 68 4.69 12.79 13.98
C THR A 68 5.94 12.65 14.85
N ASN A 69 6.18 13.60 15.76
CA ASN A 69 7.35 13.63 16.63
C ASN A 69 6.96 13.35 18.07
N ALA A 70 7.49 12.28 18.64
CA ALA A 70 7.36 11.95 20.05
C ALA A 70 8.57 11.11 20.47
N PRO A 71 8.96 11.06 21.78
CA PRO A 71 10.12 10.32 22.24
C PRO A 71 10.12 8.82 21.91
N TRP A 72 8.95 8.25 21.72
CA TRP A 72 8.78 6.84 21.35
C TRP A 72 8.71 6.58 19.85
N VAL A 73 8.69 7.61 18.98
CA VAL A 73 8.70 7.44 17.52
C VAL A 73 10.12 7.18 17.06
N LEU A 74 10.37 5.96 16.56
CA LEU A 74 11.65 5.54 15.99
C LEU A 74 11.71 5.79 14.49
N GLN A 75 10.55 5.70 13.81
CA GLN A 75 10.39 5.98 12.40
C GLN A 75 9.04 6.66 12.17
N GLY A 76 9.09 7.91 11.70
CA GLY A 76 7.94 8.67 11.22
C GLY A 76 7.69 8.46 9.72
N PRO A 77 6.90 9.36 9.06
CA PRO A 77 6.62 9.28 7.63
C PRO A 77 7.88 9.29 6.76
N GLY A 78 7.83 8.59 5.61
CA GLY A 78 8.92 8.55 4.62
C GLY A 78 9.53 7.17 4.43
N GLU A 79 9.10 6.17 5.18
CA GLU A 79 9.45 4.74 5.05
C GLU A 79 8.20 3.90 4.86
N ASN A 80 8.36 2.58 4.67
CA ASN A 80 7.26 1.66 4.37
C ASN A 80 6.22 1.58 5.50
N ALA A 81 6.63 1.70 6.77
CA ALA A 81 5.73 1.72 7.92
C ALA A 81 6.23 2.67 9.02
N GLY A 82 5.32 3.14 9.87
CA GLY A 82 5.64 3.82 11.11
C GLY A 82 6.16 2.84 12.16
N VAL A 83 7.13 3.26 12.98
CA VAL A 83 7.70 2.43 14.04
C VAL A 83 7.77 3.20 15.35
N ILE A 84 7.25 2.59 16.42
CA ILE A 84 7.29 3.15 17.77
C ILE A 84 7.96 2.19 18.75
N SER A 85 8.74 2.74 19.68
CA SER A 85 9.24 1.99 20.83
C SER A 85 8.11 1.61 21.78
N VAL A 86 8.13 0.37 22.26
CA VAL A 86 7.23 -0.10 23.33
C VAL A 86 8.01 -0.44 24.61
N GLY A 87 9.28 0.00 24.67
CA GLY A 87 10.20 -0.20 25.78
C GLY A 87 10.82 -1.59 25.79
N ASP A 88 11.80 -1.78 26.67
CA ASP A 88 12.59 -3.02 26.81
C ASP A 88 13.35 -3.41 25.52
N GLY A 89 13.75 -2.43 24.70
CA GLY A 89 14.41 -2.64 23.41
C GLY A 89 13.50 -3.24 22.32
N LEU A 90 12.18 -3.22 22.53
CA LEU A 90 11.19 -3.68 21.58
C LEU A 90 10.50 -2.50 20.89
N ALA A 91 10.19 -2.69 19.62
CA ALA A 91 9.44 -1.74 18.82
C ALA A 91 8.31 -2.44 18.04
N VAL A 92 7.30 -1.66 17.69
CA VAL A 92 6.16 -2.07 16.88
C VAL A 92 6.15 -1.27 15.61
N ALA A 93 6.19 -1.95 14.46
CA ALA A 93 5.94 -1.39 13.16
C ALA A 93 4.48 -1.62 12.79
N PHE A 94 3.81 -0.60 12.27
CA PHE A 94 2.42 -0.74 11.82
C PHE A 94 2.09 0.24 10.71
N LYS A 95 1.18 -0.21 9.85
CA LYS A 95 0.62 0.58 8.76
C LYS A 95 -0.80 0.11 8.47
N ILE A 96 -1.67 1.03 8.07
CA ILE A 96 -2.98 0.76 7.49
C ILE A 96 -3.03 1.38 6.11
N GLU A 97 -3.52 0.66 5.13
CA GLU A 97 -3.62 1.12 3.74
C GLU A 97 -4.92 0.65 3.10
N SER A 98 -5.43 1.45 2.16
CA SER A 98 -6.64 1.13 1.42
C SER A 98 -6.33 0.43 0.10
N HIS A 99 -7.15 -0.56 -0.25
CA HIS A 99 -7.12 -1.26 -1.54
C HIS A 99 -8.52 -1.28 -2.18
N ASN A 100 -9.12 -0.08 -2.31
CA ASN A 100 -10.53 0.12 -2.65
C ASN A 100 -10.85 -0.20 -4.11
N HIS A 101 -10.19 0.48 -5.06
CA HIS A 101 -10.44 0.34 -6.50
C HIS A 101 -10.23 -1.09 -7.02
N PRO A 102 -9.12 -1.77 -6.69
CA PRO A 102 -8.98 -3.17 -7.06
C PRO A 102 -10.10 -4.05 -6.50
N SER A 103 -10.52 -3.81 -5.26
CA SER A 103 -11.59 -4.57 -4.61
C SER A 103 -12.98 -4.27 -5.19
N ALA A 104 -13.22 -3.08 -5.74
CA ALA A 104 -14.47 -2.74 -6.41
C ALA A 104 -14.64 -3.49 -7.73
N VAL A 105 -13.55 -3.86 -8.39
CA VAL A 105 -13.53 -4.56 -9.68
C VAL A 105 -13.39 -6.08 -9.49
N GLU A 106 -12.42 -6.51 -8.69
CA GLU A 106 -12.14 -7.92 -8.39
C GLU A 106 -11.99 -8.10 -6.87
N PRO A 107 -13.09 -8.27 -6.13
CA PRO A 107 -13.10 -8.15 -4.68
C PRO A 107 -12.19 -9.15 -3.97
N TYR A 108 -12.07 -10.37 -4.48
CA TYR A 108 -11.22 -11.40 -3.87
C TYR A 108 -9.74 -11.03 -4.01
N GLN A 109 -9.27 -10.82 -5.23
CA GLN A 109 -7.86 -10.52 -5.49
C GLN A 109 -7.48 -9.12 -4.98
N GLY A 110 -8.36 -8.14 -5.15
CA GLY A 110 -8.13 -6.79 -4.64
C GLY A 110 -7.93 -6.76 -3.12
N ALA A 111 -8.74 -7.49 -2.36
CA ALA A 111 -8.59 -7.55 -0.92
C ALA A 111 -7.42 -8.44 -0.48
N ALA A 112 -7.18 -9.57 -1.15
CA ALA A 112 -6.05 -10.44 -0.91
C ALA A 112 -4.72 -9.71 -1.07
N THR A 113 -4.53 -8.97 -2.18
CA THR A 113 -3.31 -8.20 -2.44
C THR A 113 -3.17 -6.97 -1.54
N GLY A 114 -4.28 -6.42 -1.02
CA GLY A 114 -4.25 -5.42 0.04
C GLY A 114 -3.61 -5.96 1.34
N VAL A 115 -3.94 -7.21 1.72
CA VAL A 115 -3.29 -7.88 2.86
C VAL A 115 -1.82 -8.17 2.55
N GLY A 116 -1.49 -8.66 1.36
CA GLY A 116 -0.10 -8.92 0.94
C GLY A 116 0.76 -7.67 0.99
N GLY A 117 0.31 -6.56 0.38
CA GLY A 117 1.02 -5.30 0.38
C GLY A 117 1.32 -4.78 1.78
N ILE A 118 0.32 -4.79 2.67
CA ILE A 118 0.52 -4.29 4.03
C ILE A 118 1.45 -5.18 4.88
N LEU A 119 1.48 -6.49 4.63
CA LEU A 119 2.43 -7.40 5.25
C LEU A 119 3.86 -7.08 4.81
N ARG A 120 4.09 -6.88 3.48
CA ARG A 120 5.41 -6.54 2.93
C ARG A 120 5.94 -5.24 3.51
N ASP A 121 5.13 -4.20 3.58
CA ASP A 121 5.50 -2.92 4.20
C ASP A 121 6.03 -3.09 5.63
N VAL A 122 5.38 -3.94 6.42
CA VAL A 122 5.77 -4.16 7.81
C VAL A 122 7.03 -5.01 7.93
N PHE A 123 7.15 -6.11 7.17
CA PHE A 123 8.33 -6.94 7.33
C PHE A 123 9.59 -6.38 6.65
N THR A 124 9.47 -5.44 5.68
CA THR A 124 10.63 -4.68 5.18
C THR A 124 11.30 -3.84 6.24
N MET A 125 10.54 -3.39 7.26
CA MET A 125 11.09 -2.67 8.40
C MET A 125 11.88 -3.57 9.37
N GLY A 126 12.02 -4.87 9.09
CA GLY A 126 12.60 -5.87 9.99
C GLY A 126 11.60 -6.41 11.02
N ALA A 127 10.36 -5.98 10.97
CA ALA A 127 9.33 -6.35 11.92
C ALA A 127 8.61 -7.64 11.49
N ARG A 128 8.52 -8.60 12.39
CA ARG A 128 7.71 -9.80 12.16
C ARG A 128 6.23 -9.48 12.35
N PRO A 129 5.39 -9.64 11.32
CA PRO A 129 3.94 -9.50 11.46
C PRO A 129 3.38 -10.40 12.56
N ILE A 130 2.55 -9.84 13.44
CA ILE A 130 1.94 -10.54 14.59
C ILE A 130 0.43 -10.40 14.63
N ALA A 131 -0.14 -9.43 13.93
CA ALA A 131 -1.58 -9.22 13.86
C ALA A 131 -1.98 -8.48 12.58
N LEU A 132 -3.15 -8.81 12.06
CA LEU A 132 -3.88 -8.08 11.02
C LEU A 132 -5.18 -7.54 11.60
N LEU A 133 -5.62 -6.40 11.07
CA LEU A 133 -6.94 -5.81 11.29
C LEU A 133 -7.49 -5.36 9.93
N ASP A 134 -8.81 -5.24 9.83
CA ASP A 134 -9.46 -4.66 8.67
C ASP A 134 -10.42 -3.53 9.06
N SER A 135 -10.70 -2.63 8.11
CA SER A 135 -11.70 -1.58 8.27
C SER A 135 -12.47 -1.47 6.96
N LEU A 136 -13.67 -2.03 6.95
CA LEU A 136 -14.44 -2.31 5.76
C LEU A 136 -15.73 -1.49 5.71
N ARG A 137 -16.04 -0.91 4.53
CA ARG A 137 -17.27 -0.17 4.32
C ARG A 137 -17.89 -0.52 2.98
N PHE A 138 -19.19 -0.79 3.01
CA PHE A 138 -19.96 -1.20 1.84
C PHE A 138 -21.28 -0.44 1.77
N GLY A 139 -21.89 -0.42 0.58
CA GLY A 139 -23.26 0.05 0.37
C GLY A 139 -24.31 -0.83 1.05
N SER A 140 -25.57 -0.71 0.63
CA SER A 140 -26.67 -1.52 1.18
C SER A 140 -26.54 -3.00 0.82
N LEU A 141 -26.74 -3.89 1.79
CA LEU A 141 -26.82 -5.34 1.56
C LEU A 141 -28.06 -5.77 0.71
N ASP A 142 -28.99 -4.87 0.44
CA ASP A 142 -30.09 -5.13 -0.49
C ASP A 142 -29.60 -5.26 -1.93
N SER A 143 -28.48 -4.60 -2.26
CA SER A 143 -27.82 -4.70 -3.55
C SER A 143 -27.12 -6.04 -3.73
N ALA A 144 -27.39 -6.75 -4.83
CA ALA A 144 -26.71 -7.99 -5.17
C ALA A 144 -25.21 -7.76 -5.43
N ARG A 145 -24.84 -6.59 -6.01
CA ARG A 145 -23.46 -6.19 -6.25
C ARG A 145 -22.71 -6.03 -4.94
N VAL A 146 -23.29 -5.32 -3.95
CA VAL A 146 -22.70 -5.12 -2.62
C VAL A 146 -22.48 -6.46 -1.91
N ARG A 147 -23.44 -7.38 -1.95
CA ARG A 147 -23.26 -8.73 -1.38
C ARG A 147 -22.09 -9.48 -2.03
N TYR A 148 -21.95 -9.38 -3.35
CA TYR A 148 -20.85 -9.99 -4.09
C TYR A 148 -19.50 -9.38 -3.67
N LEU A 149 -19.39 -8.04 -3.62
CA LEU A 149 -18.19 -7.34 -3.20
C LEU A 149 -17.81 -7.69 -1.76
N PHE A 150 -18.78 -7.64 -0.85
CA PHE A 150 -18.57 -7.96 0.56
C PHE A 150 -18.07 -9.40 0.76
N ALA A 151 -18.72 -10.38 0.14
CA ALA A 151 -18.31 -11.77 0.26
C ALA A 151 -16.91 -12.02 -0.31
N GLY A 152 -16.59 -11.41 -1.47
CA GLY A 152 -15.29 -11.56 -2.11
C GLY A 152 -14.17 -10.92 -1.29
N VAL A 153 -14.40 -9.71 -0.77
CA VAL A 153 -13.42 -9.00 0.08
C VAL A 153 -13.11 -9.79 1.35
N VAL A 154 -14.14 -10.20 2.10
CA VAL A 154 -13.94 -10.96 3.34
C VAL A 154 -13.20 -12.26 3.08
N LYS A 155 -13.56 -12.96 1.99
CA LYS A 155 -12.87 -14.18 1.60
C LYS A 155 -11.41 -13.94 1.22
N GLY A 156 -11.12 -12.89 0.46
CA GLY A 156 -9.75 -12.53 0.05
C GLY A 156 -8.85 -12.21 1.24
N ILE A 157 -9.34 -11.41 2.20
CA ILE A 157 -8.62 -11.11 3.46
C ILE A 157 -8.37 -12.40 4.25
N GLY A 158 -9.42 -13.22 4.42
CA GLY A 158 -9.33 -14.45 5.18
C GLY A 158 -8.35 -15.44 4.60
N ASP A 159 -8.49 -15.78 3.32
CA ASP A 159 -7.63 -16.77 2.66
C ASP A 159 -6.17 -16.34 2.67
N TYR A 160 -5.88 -15.06 2.42
CA TYR A 160 -4.50 -14.56 2.41
C TYR A 160 -3.87 -14.58 3.81
N GLY A 161 -4.52 -13.97 4.80
CA GLY A 161 -4.03 -13.93 6.19
C GLY A 161 -3.87 -15.33 6.80
N ASN A 162 -4.85 -16.21 6.57
CA ASN A 162 -4.83 -17.59 7.06
C ASN A 162 -3.68 -18.40 6.46
N CYS A 163 -3.42 -18.26 5.14
CA CYS A 163 -2.33 -18.97 4.46
C CYS A 163 -0.95 -18.46 4.94
N VAL A 164 -0.76 -17.15 5.06
CA VAL A 164 0.49 -16.59 5.61
C VAL A 164 0.67 -16.93 7.09
N GLY A 165 -0.40 -17.25 7.80
CA GLY A 165 -0.39 -17.65 9.21
C GLY A 165 -0.20 -16.48 10.16
N ILE A 166 -0.84 -15.34 9.86
CA ILE A 166 -0.93 -14.16 10.71
C ILE A 166 -2.39 -13.97 11.13
N PRO A 167 -2.68 -13.86 12.45
CA PRO A 167 -4.06 -13.76 12.91
C PRO A 167 -4.69 -12.41 12.54
N THR A 168 -5.91 -12.42 12.01
CA THR A 168 -6.74 -11.21 11.86
C THR A 168 -7.57 -11.05 13.14
N VAL A 169 -7.15 -10.17 14.02
CA VAL A 169 -7.57 -10.16 15.43
C VAL A 169 -8.71 -9.20 15.74
N ALA A 170 -8.91 -8.18 14.91
CA ALA A 170 -9.95 -7.16 15.06
C ALA A 170 -10.28 -6.53 13.71
N GLY A 171 -11.24 -5.61 13.72
CA GLY A 171 -11.66 -4.85 12.57
C GLY A 171 -13.02 -4.23 12.79
N GLU A 172 -13.52 -3.56 11.75
CA GLU A 172 -14.87 -3.01 11.72
C GLU A 172 -15.52 -3.20 10.35
N VAL A 173 -16.82 -3.35 10.33
CA VAL A 173 -17.62 -3.42 9.09
C VAL A 173 -18.82 -2.52 9.21
N VAL A 174 -18.93 -1.55 8.30
CA VAL A 174 -19.99 -0.57 8.24
C VAL A 174 -20.71 -0.65 6.89
N PHE A 175 -22.03 -0.53 6.93
CA PHE A 175 -22.87 -0.45 5.74
C PHE A 175 -23.55 0.91 5.68
N ASP A 176 -23.30 1.65 4.58
CA ASP A 176 -23.87 2.97 4.36
C ASP A 176 -24.04 3.21 2.86
N PRO A 177 -25.18 3.78 2.40
CA PRO A 177 -25.39 4.07 0.97
C PRO A 177 -24.29 4.93 0.33
N ALA A 178 -23.56 5.71 1.10
CA ALA A 178 -22.44 6.52 0.59
C ALA A 178 -21.31 5.67 -0.01
N TYR A 179 -21.22 4.39 0.31
CA TYR A 179 -20.21 3.45 -0.20
C TYR A 179 -20.76 2.53 -1.30
N GLU A 180 -21.93 2.85 -1.88
CA GLU A 180 -22.48 2.09 -3.00
C GLU A 180 -21.55 2.23 -4.22
N GLY A 181 -21.17 1.10 -4.81
CA GLY A 181 -20.29 1.06 -5.99
C GLY A 181 -18.79 1.27 -5.72
N ASN A 182 -18.39 1.91 -4.62
CA ASN A 182 -16.99 2.11 -4.24
C ASN A 182 -16.77 1.76 -2.77
N PRO A 183 -16.54 0.48 -2.45
CA PRO A 183 -16.29 0.04 -1.08
C PRO A 183 -14.98 0.60 -0.54
N ILE A 184 -14.89 0.76 0.77
CA ILE A 184 -13.62 1.00 1.46
C ILE A 184 -13.11 -0.33 1.98
N VAL A 185 -11.90 -0.67 1.58
CA VAL A 185 -11.21 -1.90 1.99
C VAL A 185 -9.83 -1.52 2.53
N ASN A 186 -9.75 -1.38 3.83
CA ASN A 186 -8.49 -1.08 4.51
C ASN A 186 -7.96 -2.32 5.19
N ALA A 187 -6.69 -2.63 4.96
CA ALA A 187 -5.94 -3.66 5.68
C ALA A 187 -4.87 -3.00 6.54
N MET A 188 -4.77 -3.45 7.80
CA MET A 188 -3.74 -3.02 8.74
C MET A 188 -2.89 -4.21 9.14
N CYS A 189 -1.58 -4.02 9.19
CA CYS A 189 -0.63 -4.97 9.75
C CYS A 189 0.13 -4.36 10.90
N VAL A 190 0.35 -5.17 11.94
CA VAL A 190 1.17 -4.84 13.10
C VAL A 190 2.28 -5.89 13.21
N GLY A 191 3.53 -5.44 13.30
CA GLY A 191 4.70 -6.29 13.43
C GLY A 191 5.55 -5.92 14.65
N LEU A 192 6.31 -6.88 15.14
CA LEU A 192 7.21 -6.74 16.27
C LEU A 192 8.66 -6.90 15.82
N LEU A 193 9.55 -6.02 16.31
CA LEU A 193 10.99 -6.08 16.06
C LEU A 193 11.77 -5.68 17.32
N HIS A 194 13.05 -5.98 17.35
CA HIS A 194 13.98 -5.31 18.26
C HIS A 194 14.39 -3.95 17.68
N GLU A 195 14.53 -2.92 18.50
CA GLU A 195 14.85 -1.55 18.05
C GLU A 195 16.12 -1.48 17.19
N ASN A 196 17.10 -2.34 17.48
CA ASN A 196 18.35 -2.43 16.72
C ASN A 196 18.25 -3.24 15.41
N GLU A 197 17.13 -3.87 15.13
CA GLU A 197 16.84 -4.59 13.87
C GLU A 197 16.08 -3.72 12.85
N LEU A 198 15.80 -2.44 13.18
CA LEU A 198 15.08 -1.55 12.28
C LEU A 198 15.83 -1.37 10.96
N MET A 199 15.23 -1.84 9.87
CA MET A 199 15.71 -1.70 8.51
C MET A 199 15.02 -0.52 7.82
N ARG A 200 15.76 0.19 6.96
CA ARG A 200 15.24 1.29 6.14
C ARG A 200 15.48 1.02 4.66
N ALA A 201 14.61 1.56 3.83
CA ALA A 201 14.71 1.45 2.38
C ALA A 201 15.57 2.60 1.80
N VAL A 202 16.85 2.66 2.20
CA VAL A 202 17.80 3.71 1.81
C VAL A 202 18.96 3.08 1.05
N ALA A 203 19.00 3.27 -0.28
CA ALA A 203 20.11 2.78 -1.10
C ALA A 203 21.40 3.52 -0.74
N ALA A 204 22.49 2.77 -0.56
CA ALA A 204 23.79 3.33 -0.22
C ALA A 204 24.94 2.45 -0.71
N GLY A 205 26.13 3.05 -0.81
CA GLY A 205 27.37 2.34 -1.17
C GLY A 205 27.52 2.13 -2.66
N VAL A 206 28.32 2.99 -3.32
CA VAL A 206 28.62 2.88 -4.75
C VAL A 206 29.19 1.51 -5.08
N GLY A 207 28.63 0.85 -6.08
CA GLY A 207 28.98 -0.51 -6.51
C GLY A 207 28.23 -1.61 -5.74
N ASN A 208 27.35 -1.27 -4.81
CA ASN A 208 26.46 -2.26 -4.22
C ASN A 208 25.42 -2.72 -5.24
N PRO A 209 25.23 -4.03 -5.42
CA PRO A 209 24.29 -4.57 -6.39
C PRO A 209 22.83 -4.39 -5.93
N ILE A 210 21.98 -4.10 -6.90
CA ILE A 210 20.53 -4.05 -6.76
C ILE A 210 19.97 -5.37 -7.26
N MET A 211 19.15 -6.03 -6.44
CA MET A 211 18.61 -7.35 -6.75
C MET A 211 17.09 -7.35 -6.61
N THR A 212 16.40 -7.99 -7.56
CA THR A 212 15.01 -8.42 -7.38
C THR A 212 14.98 -9.78 -6.71
N VAL A 213 14.09 -9.96 -5.75
CA VAL A 213 13.89 -11.24 -5.04
C VAL A 213 12.40 -11.58 -4.95
N GLY A 214 12.07 -12.87 -4.91
CA GLY A 214 10.70 -13.35 -4.83
C GLY A 214 10.14 -13.79 -6.20
N ALA A 215 8.86 -13.48 -6.46
CA ALA A 215 8.16 -13.87 -7.68
C ALA A 215 8.73 -13.21 -8.94
N ARG A 216 8.49 -13.84 -10.11
CA ARG A 216 8.86 -13.27 -11.40
C ARG A 216 7.85 -12.19 -11.84
N THR A 217 8.33 -11.21 -12.57
CA THR A 217 7.54 -10.09 -13.10
C THR A 217 6.61 -10.54 -14.24
N GLY A 218 5.34 -10.24 -14.14
CA GLY A 218 4.34 -10.45 -15.20
C GLY A 218 3.69 -9.13 -15.62
N ARG A 219 2.66 -9.17 -16.48
CA ARG A 219 1.91 -8.00 -16.95
C ARG A 219 0.77 -7.58 -16.02
N ASP A 220 0.62 -8.20 -14.88
CA ASP A 220 -0.40 -7.87 -13.89
C ASP A 220 -0.12 -6.53 -13.21
N GLY A 221 -1.16 -5.77 -12.96
CA GLY A 221 -1.12 -4.50 -12.25
C GLY A 221 -0.48 -3.33 -12.99
N ILE A 222 -0.17 -3.44 -14.29
CA ILE A 222 0.36 -2.31 -15.07
C ILE A 222 -0.65 -1.16 -15.02
N HIS A 223 -0.20 0.03 -14.57
CA HIS A 223 -1.04 1.19 -14.25
C HIS A 223 -2.01 0.99 -13.07
N GLY A 224 -1.78 0.05 -12.17
CA GLY A 224 -2.59 -0.14 -10.97
C GLY A 224 -2.63 1.11 -10.09
N ALA A 225 -1.49 1.72 -9.81
CA ALA A 225 -1.40 2.97 -9.06
C ALA A 225 -2.11 4.15 -9.76
N THR A 226 -2.03 4.24 -11.09
CA THR A 226 -2.77 5.25 -11.87
C THR A 226 -4.27 4.98 -11.79
N PHE A 227 -4.69 3.72 -11.94
CA PHE A 227 -6.09 3.32 -11.78
C PHE A 227 -6.64 3.64 -10.39
N ALA A 228 -5.86 3.46 -9.35
CA ALA A 228 -6.24 3.80 -7.98
C ALA A 228 -6.46 5.31 -7.76
N SER A 229 -6.00 6.15 -8.68
CA SER A 229 -6.17 7.62 -8.66
C SER A 229 -7.29 8.12 -9.60
N GLU A 230 -8.01 7.23 -10.29
CA GLU A 230 -9.11 7.56 -11.20
C GLU A 230 -10.48 7.43 -10.50
N ASP A 231 -11.50 8.06 -11.08
CA ASP A 231 -12.89 7.82 -10.64
C ASP A 231 -13.40 6.47 -11.15
N LEU A 232 -14.12 5.73 -10.31
CA LEU A 232 -14.82 4.51 -10.72
C LEU A 232 -16.06 4.85 -11.53
N THR A 233 -16.19 4.20 -12.69
CA THR A 233 -17.33 4.34 -13.61
C THR A 233 -17.92 2.97 -13.93
N GLU A 234 -19.09 2.93 -14.60
CA GLU A 234 -19.69 1.67 -15.08
C GLU A 234 -18.77 0.85 -15.99
N GLY A 235 -17.80 1.50 -16.66
CA GLY A 235 -16.80 0.84 -17.50
C GLY A 235 -15.58 0.30 -16.74
N SER A 236 -15.49 0.49 -15.42
CA SER A 236 -14.31 0.11 -14.64
C SER A 236 -14.07 -1.41 -14.59
N ASP A 237 -15.08 -2.24 -14.81
CA ASP A 237 -14.93 -3.70 -14.92
C ASP A 237 -14.00 -4.11 -16.09
N ALA A 238 -13.88 -3.29 -17.14
CA ALA A 238 -12.94 -3.52 -18.24
C ALA A 238 -11.46 -3.35 -17.81
N LYS A 239 -11.21 -2.71 -16.66
CA LYS A 239 -9.88 -2.49 -16.09
C LYS A 239 -9.39 -3.67 -15.20
N ARG A 240 -10.13 -4.79 -15.19
CA ARG A 240 -9.78 -6.01 -14.44
C ARG A 240 -8.31 -6.47 -14.63
N PRO A 241 -7.68 -6.38 -15.81
CA PRO A 241 -6.27 -6.73 -15.98
C PRO A 241 -5.28 -5.83 -15.20
N ARG A 242 -5.75 -4.67 -14.71
CA ARG A 242 -4.95 -3.78 -13.85
C ARG A 242 -4.97 -4.20 -12.37
N VAL A 243 -5.78 -5.19 -12.00
CA VAL A 243 -5.82 -5.76 -10.65
C VAL A 243 -4.71 -6.79 -10.51
N GLN A 244 -3.97 -6.70 -9.43
CA GLN A 244 -2.92 -7.64 -9.08
C GLN A 244 -3.51 -8.99 -8.67
N VAL A 245 -2.70 -10.05 -8.77
CA VAL A 245 -3.02 -11.40 -8.29
C VAL A 245 -2.05 -11.76 -7.18
N GLY A 246 -2.57 -12.12 -6.01
CA GLY A 246 -1.77 -12.46 -4.84
C GLY A 246 -1.55 -13.96 -4.68
N ASP A 247 -0.35 -14.33 -4.23
CA ASP A 247 0.05 -15.70 -3.84
C ASP A 247 0.52 -15.71 -2.37
N PRO A 248 -0.39 -15.97 -1.43
CA PRO A 248 -0.05 -15.95 0.00
C PRO A 248 0.95 -17.02 0.41
N PHE A 249 1.10 -18.11 -0.35
CA PHE A 249 2.13 -19.11 -0.08
C PHE A 249 3.53 -18.55 -0.39
N THR A 250 3.71 -17.96 -1.56
CA THR A 250 4.97 -17.28 -1.92
C THR A 250 5.25 -16.10 -0.98
N GLU A 251 4.23 -15.33 -0.58
CA GLU A 251 4.36 -14.28 0.43
C GLU A 251 4.89 -14.79 1.77
N LYS A 252 4.40 -15.96 2.22
CA LYS A 252 4.90 -16.59 3.45
C LYS A 252 6.38 -16.92 3.36
N LEU A 253 6.82 -17.49 2.25
CA LEU A 253 8.23 -17.80 2.02
C LEU A 253 9.07 -16.51 1.98
N LEU A 254 8.58 -15.49 1.28
CA LEU A 254 9.23 -14.19 1.14
C LEU A 254 9.38 -13.47 2.48
N LEU A 255 8.36 -13.52 3.34
CA LEU A 255 8.41 -12.97 4.69
C LEU A 255 9.55 -13.60 5.52
N GLU A 256 9.62 -14.93 5.55
CA GLU A 256 10.66 -15.62 6.32
C GLU A 256 12.05 -15.36 5.75
N ALA A 257 12.19 -15.40 4.42
CA ALA A 257 13.43 -15.11 3.72
C ALA A 257 13.91 -13.67 3.98
N SER A 258 13.00 -12.68 3.90
CA SER A 258 13.33 -11.27 4.12
C SER A 258 13.78 -11.00 5.54
N LEU A 259 13.12 -11.55 6.55
CA LEU A 259 13.54 -11.42 7.94
C LEU A 259 14.88 -12.10 8.21
N GLU A 260 15.17 -13.26 7.60
CA GLU A 260 16.46 -13.92 7.68
C GLU A 260 17.55 -13.08 7.00
N LEU A 261 17.24 -12.52 5.83
CA LEU A 261 18.14 -11.68 5.05
C LEU A 261 18.52 -10.39 5.80
N ILE A 262 17.54 -9.71 6.42
CA ILE A 262 17.80 -8.52 7.24
C ILE A 262 18.76 -8.85 8.40
N ARG A 263 18.52 -9.94 9.10
CA ARG A 263 19.38 -10.36 10.24
C ARG A 263 20.75 -10.84 9.82
N SER A 264 20.92 -11.29 8.58
CA SER A 264 22.21 -11.76 8.07
C SER A 264 23.27 -10.66 7.99
N GLY A 265 22.84 -9.40 7.87
CA GLY A 265 23.70 -8.26 7.65
C GLY A 265 24.35 -8.19 6.26
N HIS A 266 23.90 -9.01 5.29
CA HIS A 266 24.39 -9.01 3.91
C HIS A 266 23.77 -7.95 3.01
N ILE A 267 22.72 -7.28 3.47
CA ILE A 267 22.04 -6.23 2.73
C ILE A 267 22.22 -4.86 3.39
N VAL A 268 22.03 -3.82 2.59
CA VAL A 268 22.04 -2.41 3.01
C VAL A 268 20.61 -1.90 3.17
N ALA A 269 19.72 -2.30 2.24
CA ALA A 269 18.36 -1.84 2.19
C ALA A 269 17.45 -2.88 1.54
N ILE A 270 16.17 -2.83 1.88
CA ILE A 270 15.12 -3.64 1.27
C ILE A 270 13.83 -2.83 1.19
N GLN A 271 13.10 -2.96 0.09
CA GLN A 271 11.79 -2.35 -0.10
C GLN A 271 10.87 -3.32 -0.83
N ASP A 272 9.57 -3.27 -0.53
CA ASP A 272 8.58 -4.01 -1.32
C ASP A 272 8.40 -3.40 -2.72
N MET A 273 7.89 -4.20 -3.63
CA MET A 273 7.52 -3.77 -4.98
C MET A 273 5.99 -3.76 -5.07
N GLY A 274 5.36 -2.84 -4.31
CA GLY A 274 3.92 -2.62 -4.29
C GLY A 274 3.43 -1.74 -5.44
N ALA A 275 2.80 -0.62 -5.12
CA ALA A 275 2.32 0.35 -6.11
C ALA A 275 3.47 0.85 -6.99
N ALA A 276 3.23 0.89 -8.33
CA ALA A 276 4.22 1.22 -9.34
C ALA A 276 5.47 0.31 -9.37
N GLY A 277 5.45 -0.81 -8.68
CA GLY A 277 6.39 -1.93 -8.79
C GLY A 277 7.87 -1.56 -8.69
N LEU A 278 8.66 -1.92 -9.73
CA LEU A 278 10.09 -1.65 -9.77
C LEU A 278 10.40 -0.15 -9.87
N THR A 279 9.50 0.63 -10.47
CA THR A 279 9.68 2.08 -10.64
C THR A 279 9.73 2.80 -9.29
N SER A 280 8.71 2.61 -8.44
CA SER A 280 8.63 3.28 -7.14
C SER A 280 9.72 2.79 -6.19
N SER A 281 9.87 1.48 -6.05
CA SER A 281 10.84 0.91 -5.12
C SER A 281 12.27 1.39 -5.41
N SER A 282 12.71 1.36 -6.66
CA SER A 282 14.08 1.75 -7.01
C SER A 282 14.31 3.26 -6.96
N ALA A 283 13.36 4.08 -7.45
CA ALA A 283 13.48 5.54 -7.45
C ALA A 283 13.45 6.12 -6.03
N GLU A 284 12.57 5.59 -5.17
CA GLU A 284 12.45 6.05 -3.79
C GLU A 284 13.68 5.66 -2.95
N MET A 285 14.17 4.42 -3.07
CA MET A 285 15.39 4.00 -2.37
C MET A 285 16.60 4.84 -2.78
N ALA A 286 16.74 5.15 -4.07
CA ALA A 286 17.78 6.02 -4.60
C ALA A 286 17.65 7.46 -4.06
N ALA A 287 16.43 8.01 -4.08
CA ALA A 287 16.15 9.37 -3.60
C ALA A 287 16.40 9.52 -2.09
N ARG A 288 15.99 8.54 -1.27
CA ARG A 288 16.25 8.54 0.18
C ARG A 288 17.75 8.46 0.50
N GLY A 289 18.51 7.76 -0.34
CA GLY A 289 19.96 7.60 -0.19
C GLY A 289 20.78 8.73 -0.80
N ASP A 290 20.14 9.64 -1.54
CA ASP A 290 20.80 10.68 -2.37
C ASP A 290 21.94 10.10 -3.24
N VAL A 291 21.65 8.93 -3.85
CA VAL A 291 22.59 8.19 -4.72
C VAL A 291 22.00 7.99 -6.10
N GLY A 292 22.87 7.76 -7.08
CA GLY A 292 22.43 7.28 -8.38
C GLY A 292 22.25 5.77 -8.41
N VAL A 293 21.41 5.31 -9.33
CA VAL A 293 21.20 3.88 -9.59
C VAL A 293 21.14 3.62 -11.10
N THR A 294 21.58 2.44 -11.49
CA THR A 294 21.34 1.91 -12.83
C THR A 294 20.61 0.58 -12.74
N ILE A 295 19.59 0.39 -13.57
CA ILE A 295 18.76 -0.81 -13.61
C ILE A 295 18.71 -1.32 -15.06
N ASP A 296 19.03 -2.58 -15.27
CA ASP A 296 18.95 -3.25 -16.54
C ASP A 296 17.70 -4.15 -16.59
N THR A 297 16.69 -3.70 -17.30
CA THR A 297 15.42 -4.43 -17.44
C THR A 297 15.56 -5.77 -18.15
N SER A 298 16.59 -5.95 -18.97
CA SER A 298 16.86 -7.23 -19.65
C SER A 298 17.26 -8.35 -18.69
N LYS A 299 17.68 -7.99 -17.46
CA LYS A 299 18.06 -8.93 -16.38
C LYS A 299 16.92 -9.25 -15.43
N VAL A 300 15.82 -8.50 -15.49
CA VAL A 300 14.68 -8.75 -14.60
C VAL A 300 14.03 -10.08 -14.96
N PRO A 301 13.85 -11.01 -13.98
CA PRO A 301 13.16 -12.28 -14.22
C PRO A 301 11.69 -12.03 -14.57
N VAL A 302 11.27 -12.47 -15.75
CA VAL A 302 9.90 -12.30 -16.24
C VAL A 302 9.18 -13.64 -16.37
N ARG A 303 7.84 -13.62 -16.20
CA ARG A 303 6.96 -14.79 -16.44
C ARG A 303 6.58 -14.92 -17.90
N GLU A 304 6.57 -13.79 -18.62
CA GLU A 304 6.07 -13.70 -19.99
C GLU A 304 7.17 -13.20 -20.92
N GLN A 305 7.31 -13.84 -22.07
CA GLN A 305 8.28 -13.40 -23.07
C GLN A 305 7.87 -12.08 -23.72
N GLY A 306 8.87 -11.30 -24.15
CA GLY A 306 8.66 -10.07 -24.91
C GLY A 306 8.13 -8.91 -24.09
N MET A 307 8.24 -8.93 -22.77
CA MET A 307 7.95 -7.76 -21.94
C MET A 307 8.92 -6.62 -22.27
N THR A 308 8.37 -5.44 -22.43
CA THR A 308 9.13 -4.20 -22.67
C THR A 308 9.65 -3.59 -21.37
N PRO A 309 10.67 -2.72 -21.40
CA PRO A 309 11.10 -1.96 -20.23
C PRO A 309 9.96 -1.22 -19.53
N TYR A 310 9.05 -0.63 -20.32
CA TYR A 310 7.85 0.01 -19.82
C TYR A 310 6.98 -0.95 -18.98
N GLU A 311 6.66 -2.13 -19.51
CA GLU A 311 5.85 -3.13 -18.82
C GLU A 311 6.56 -3.68 -17.57
N ILE A 312 7.87 -3.92 -17.64
CA ILE A 312 8.67 -4.44 -16.52
C ILE A 312 8.71 -3.45 -15.35
N LEU A 313 8.91 -2.17 -15.65
CA LEU A 313 9.00 -1.12 -14.64
C LEU A 313 7.66 -0.83 -13.96
N LEU A 314 6.57 -0.87 -14.72
CA LEU A 314 5.23 -0.51 -14.24
C LEU A 314 4.41 -1.71 -13.75
N SER A 315 4.92 -2.93 -13.91
CA SER A 315 4.26 -4.13 -13.38
C SER A 315 4.17 -4.07 -11.85
N GLU A 316 3.00 -4.37 -11.32
CA GLU A 316 2.75 -4.48 -9.89
C GLU A 316 2.56 -5.95 -9.48
N SER A 317 3.20 -6.90 -10.19
CA SER A 317 3.23 -8.30 -9.75
C SER A 317 3.62 -8.39 -8.29
N GLN A 318 2.83 -9.12 -7.53
CA GLN A 318 2.96 -9.22 -6.07
C GLN A 318 4.12 -10.14 -5.65
N GLU A 319 4.37 -10.23 -4.36
CA GLU A 319 5.38 -11.10 -3.73
C GLU A 319 6.80 -10.89 -4.29
N ARG A 320 7.15 -9.61 -4.56
CA ARG A 320 8.48 -9.19 -5.00
C ARG A 320 9.06 -8.15 -4.06
N MET A 321 10.37 -8.21 -3.87
CA MET A 321 11.12 -7.21 -3.11
C MET A 321 12.30 -6.72 -3.92
N LEU A 322 12.71 -5.48 -3.68
CA LEU A 322 13.95 -4.89 -4.16
C LEU A 322 14.95 -4.82 -3.02
N VAL A 323 16.14 -5.35 -3.24
CA VAL A 323 17.21 -5.44 -2.24
C VAL A 323 18.46 -4.74 -2.76
N VAL A 324 19.09 -3.93 -1.92
CA VAL A 324 20.47 -3.46 -2.14
C VAL A 324 21.38 -4.34 -1.28
N ALA A 325 22.10 -5.26 -1.94
CA ALA A 325 23.02 -6.14 -1.25
C ALA A 325 24.38 -5.43 -1.05
N LYS A 326 25.15 -5.87 -0.06
CA LYS A 326 26.54 -5.47 0.07
C LYS A 326 27.37 -6.13 -1.02
N LYS A 327 28.22 -5.36 -1.68
CA LYS A 327 29.12 -5.86 -2.74
C LYS A 327 29.91 -7.08 -2.27
N GLY A 328 29.85 -8.15 -3.05
CA GLY A 328 30.50 -9.44 -2.75
C GLY A 328 29.68 -10.39 -1.89
N HIS A 329 28.46 -10.01 -1.50
CA HIS A 329 27.51 -10.84 -0.73
C HIS A 329 26.31 -11.32 -1.57
N GLU A 330 26.37 -11.19 -2.90
CA GLU A 330 25.27 -11.59 -3.80
C GLU A 330 24.94 -13.09 -3.68
N ASP A 331 25.97 -13.92 -3.52
CA ASP A 331 25.79 -15.37 -3.36
C ASP A 331 25.26 -15.74 -1.96
N ASP A 332 25.58 -14.95 -0.94
CA ASP A 332 24.99 -15.11 0.40
C ASP A 332 23.47 -14.81 0.34
N VAL A 333 23.10 -13.73 -0.35
CA VAL A 333 21.68 -13.39 -0.60
C VAL A 333 20.98 -14.54 -1.34
N ARG A 334 21.55 -15.02 -2.47
CA ARG A 334 20.99 -16.14 -3.22
C ARG A 334 20.83 -17.40 -2.37
N ARG A 335 21.79 -17.71 -1.51
CA ARG A 335 21.76 -18.90 -0.64
C ARG A 335 20.61 -18.80 0.38
N ILE A 336 20.39 -17.63 0.96
CA ILE A 336 19.27 -17.42 1.90
C ILE A 336 17.93 -17.57 1.14
N LEU A 337 17.77 -16.95 -0.02
CA LEU A 337 16.54 -17.03 -0.80
C LEU A 337 16.28 -18.46 -1.30
N ALA A 338 17.30 -19.16 -1.78
CA ALA A 338 17.21 -20.54 -2.26
C ALA A 338 16.76 -21.53 -1.18
N LYS A 339 17.10 -21.30 0.10
CA LYS A 339 16.56 -22.07 1.24
C LYS A 339 15.03 -22.02 1.31
N TRP A 340 14.45 -20.90 0.86
CA TRP A 340 13.02 -20.62 0.84
C TRP A 340 12.41 -20.82 -0.55
N GLU A 341 13.13 -21.49 -1.48
CA GLU A 341 12.70 -21.75 -2.86
C GLU A 341 12.38 -20.47 -3.66
N LEU A 342 13.06 -19.37 -3.33
CA LEU A 342 12.89 -18.07 -3.97
C LEU A 342 14.11 -17.70 -4.82
N ASP A 343 13.85 -17.03 -5.95
CA ASP A 343 14.89 -16.50 -6.83
C ASP A 343 15.45 -15.16 -6.32
N ALA A 344 16.74 -14.90 -6.64
CA ALA A 344 17.39 -13.60 -6.41
C ALA A 344 18.30 -13.27 -7.59
N THR A 345 18.02 -12.17 -8.27
CA THR A 345 18.71 -11.77 -9.49
C THR A 345 19.26 -10.36 -9.39
N VAL A 346 20.55 -10.16 -9.69
CA VAL A 346 21.16 -8.84 -9.82
C VAL A 346 20.65 -8.19 -11.11
N ILE A 347 20.00 -7.04 -10.97
CA ILE A 347 19.41 -6.28 -12.06
C ILE A 347 20.06 -4.91 -12.26
N GLY A 348 20.95 -4.49 -11.36
CA GLY A 348 21.55 -3.17 -11.39
C GLY A 348 22.54 -2.95 -10.27
N GLU A 349 22.94 -1.71 -10.10
CA GLU A 349 23.86 -1.30 -9.04
C GLU A 349 23.65 0.17 -8.63
N VAL A 350 24.11 0.49 -7.43
CA VAL A 350 24.26 1.88 -6.95
C VAL A 350 25.48 2.50 -7.62
N ILE A 351 25.31 3.68 -8.22
CA ILE A 351 26.36 4.37 -8.98
C ILE A 351 26.71 5.73 -8.37
N ALA A 352 27.90 6.23 -8.68
CA ALA A 352 28.37 7.54 -8.20
C ALA A 352 27.73 8.74 -8.94
N GLU A 353 27.32 8.53 -10.20
CA GLU A 353 26.62 9.55 -10.96
C GLU A 353 25.24 9.82 -10.33
N PRO A 354 24.85 11.06 -10.07
CA PRO A 354 23.55 11.35 -9.44
C PRO A 354 22.39 11.27 -10.45
N VAL A 355 22.17 10.08 -11.01
CA VAL A 355 21.13 9.80 -12.01
C VAL A 355 20.34 8.54 -11.65
N TYR A 356 19.06 8.53 -11.99
CA TYR A 356 18.26 7.32 -12.09
C TYR A 356 18.26 6.86 -13.54
N ARG A 357 18.94 5.76 -13.84
CA ARG A 357 19.15 5.26 -15.20
C ARG A 357 18.53 3.89 -15.38
N VAL A 358 17.80 3.71 -16.48
CA VAL A 358 17.24 2.42 -16.89
C VAL A 358 17.80 2.04 -18.24
N THR A 359 18.27 0.80 -18.34
CA THR A 359 18.77 0.23 -19.58
C THR A 359 17.99 -1.01 -20.02
N GLU A 360 18.06 -1.31 -21.30
CA GLU A 360 17.69 -2.59 -21.92
C GLU A 360 18.96 -3.14 -22.60
N GLY A 361 19.75 -3.90 -21.85
CA GLY A 361 21.11 -4.23 -22.24
C GLY A 361 21.98 -2.98 -22.36
N ASP A 362 22.56 -2.75 -23.55
CA ASP A 362 23.44 -1.60 -23.81
C ASP A 362 22.67 -0.29 -24.12
N ARG A 363 21.35 -0.35 -24.25
CA ARG A 363 20.51 0.81 -24.59
C ARG A 363 20.01 1.50 -23.33
N VAL A 364 20.26 2.80 -23.20
CA VAL A 364 19.61 3.64 -22.17
C VAL A 364 18.22 4.01 -22.66
N VAL A 365 17.16 3.55 -21.97
CA VAL A 365 15.74 3.78 -22.33
C VAL A 365 15.08 4.86 -21.48
N ALA A 366 15.64 5.14 -20.30
CA ALA A 366 15.22 6.25 -19.43
C ALA A 366 16.39 6.76 -18.59
N GLU A 367 16.45 8.08 -18.39
CA GLU A 367 17.41 8.69 -17.48
C GLU A 367 16.87 9.97 -16.90
N PHE A 368 16.87 10.07 -15.56
CA PHE A 368 16.43 11.24 -14.80
C PHE A 368 17.54 11.80 -13.92
N PRO A 369 17.53 13.11 -13.64
CA PRO A 369 18.49 13.71 -12.70
C PRO A 369 18.21 13.23 -11.27
N GLY A 370 18.95 12.28 -10.76
CA GLY A 370 19.01 11.80 -9.37
C GLY A 370 17.67 11.74 -8.65
N SER A 371 17.64 12.27 -7.43
CA SER A 371 16.44 12.34 -6.58
C SER A 371 15.33 13.24 -7.13
N ARG A 372 15.60 14.07 -8.15
CA ARG A 372 14.62 15.01 -8.71
C ARG A 372 13.40 14.35 -9.33
N LEU A 373 13.52 13.10 -9.80
CA LEU A 373 12.39 12.31 -10.27
C LEU A 373 11.27 12.22 -9.20
N VAL A 374 11.66 12.09 -7.93
CA VAL A 374 10.73 11.98 -6.79
C VAL A 374 10.46 13.34 -6.16
N THR A 375 11.50 14.19 -5.97
CA THR A 375 11.39 15.47 -5.23
C THR A 375 10.71 16.57 -6.02
N ASP A 376 10.83 16.57 -7.36
CA ASP A 376 10.24 17.57 -8.24
C ASP A 376 8.79 17.25 -8.63
N CYS A 377 8.20 16.19 -8.08
CA CYS A 377 6.78 15.93 -8.24
C CYS A 377 5.97 17.17 -7.80
N PRO A 378 5.02 17.63 -8.63
CA PRO A 378 4.18 18.78 -8.28
C PRO A 378 3.43 18.53 -6.97
N THR A 379 3.22 19.58 -6.21
CA THR A 379 2.42 19.54 -4.98
C THR A 379 1.39 20.65 -5.06
N TYR A 380 0.13 20.30 -4.83
CA TYR A 380 -1.00 21.21 -4.90
C TYR A 380 -1.56 21.49 -3.52
N THR A 381 -2.11 22.69 -3.34
CA THR A 381 -2.86 23.05 -2.14
C THR A 381 -4.30 23.31 -2.58
N PRO A 382 -5.18 22.32 -2.50
CA PRO A 382 -6.57 22.49 -2.89
C PRO A 382 -7.26 23.49 -1.96
N GLU A 383 -8.14 24.32 -2.51
CA GLU A 383 -8.95 25.22 -1.73
C GLU A 383 -10.01 24.42 -0.94
N ALA A 384 -9.99 24.55 0.38
CA ALA A 384 -10.98 23.93 1.24
C ALA A 384 -12.15 24.89 1.49
N ARG A 385 -13.36 24.48 1.14
CA ARG A 385 -14.59 25.22 1.45
C ARG A 385 -15.56 24.29 2.16
N GLU A 386 -16.15 24.80 3.23
CA GLU A 386 -17.22 24.10 3.92
C GLU A 386 -18.49 24.16 3.04
N SER A 387 -19.14 23.01 2.84
CA SER A 387 -20.34 22.95 2.03
C SER A 387 -21.53 23.59 2.75
N GLU A 388 -22.46 24.22 2.01
CA GLU A 388 -23.70 24.76 2.57
C GLU A 388 -24.51 23.68 3.32
N ARG A 389 -24.48 22.45 2.84
CA ARG A 389 -25.10 21.30 3.49
C ARG A 389 -24.52 21.03 4.88
N THR A 390 -23.19 21.10 5.02
CA THR A 390 -22.49 20.88 6.31
C THR A 390 -22.81 22.00 7.30
N ILE A 391 -22.82 23.26 6.80
CA ILE A 391 -23.19 24.44 7.61
C ILE A 391 -24.63 24.32 8.11
N ALA A 392 -25.57 23.99 7.20
CA ALA A 392 -26.98 23.81 7.55
C ALA A 392 -27.20 22.64 8.51
N ALA A 393 -26.53 21.51 8.31
CA ALA A 393 -26.62 20.36 9.22
C ALA A 393 -26.14 20.69 10.64
N ARG A 394 -25.05 21.44 10.76
CA ARG A 394 -24.50 21.89 12.04
C ARG A 394 -25.42 22.88 12.76
N ALA A 395 -26.12 23.73 12.02
CA ALA A 395 -27.06 24.69 12.55
C ALA A 395 -28.43 24.09 12.89
N ARG A 396 -28.70 22.82 12.52
CA ARG A 396 -30.00 22.18 12.74
C ARG A 396 -30.20 21.89 14.20
N ASP A 397 -31.35 22.34 14.74
CA ASP A 397 -31.79 21.97 16.06
C ASP A 397 -32.31 20.52 16.06
N VAL A 398 -31.60 19.62 16.72
CA VAL A 398 -31.93 18.20 16.78
C VAL A 398 -33.24 17.98 17.55
N SER A 399 -33.56 18.84 18.57
CA SER A 399 -34.80 18.73 19.32
C SER A 399 -36.06 19.08 18.51
N ALA A 400 -35.90 19.79 17.40
CA ALA A 400 -36.97 20.15 16.48
C ALA A 400 -37.22 19.11 15.36
N ILE A 401 -36.54 17.95 15.39
CA ILE A 401 -36.76 16.89 14.40
C ILE A 401 -38.03 16.13 14.77
N ALA A 402 -39.11 16.35 14.03
CA ALA A 402 -40.43 15.74 14.24
C ALA A 402 -40.43 14.20 14.22
N GLU A 403 -39.43 13.60 13.54
CA GLU A 403 -39.28 12.15 13.46
C GLU A 403 -38.77 11.48 14.75
N ILE A 404 -38.39 12.26 15.77
CA ILE A 404 -38.08 11.78 17.11
C ILE A 404 -39.35 11.64 17.94
N GLU A 405 -40.52 12.00 17.39
CA GLU A 405 -41.80 11.91 18.06
C GLU A 405 -42.25 10.45 18.25
N GLU A 406 -42.67 10.18 19.44
CA GLU A 406 -43.39 9.03 20.00
C GLU A 406 -42.51 7.93 20.61
N GLU A 407 -42.86 7.60 21.83
CA GLU A 407 -42.45 6.38 22.54
C GLU A 407 -42.84 5.15 21.72
N ARG A 408 -41.93 4.71 20.87
CA ARG A 408 -42.03 3.39 20.23
C ARG A 408 -41.74 2.33 21.27
N ASP A 409 -42.39 1.17 21.14
CA ASP A 409 -42.07 0.00 21.96
C ASP A 409 -40.54 -0.23 22.00
N PRO A 410 -39.89 -0.18 23.17
CA PRO A 410 -38.47 -0.38 23.31
C PRO A 410 -37.98 -1.72 22.74
N VAL A 411 -38.81 -2.77 22.79
CA VAL A 411 -38.50 -4.10 22.24
C VAL A 411 -38.39 -4.01 20.70
N TRP A 412 -39.39 -3.38 20.08
CA TRP A 412 -39.34 -3.14 18.64
C TRP A 412 -38.12 -2.31 18.20
N THR A 413 -37.82 -1.26 18.97
CA THR A 413 -36.65 -0.40 18.72
C THR A 413 -35.34 -1.21 18.82
N LEU A 414 -35.23 -2.05 19.85
CA LEU A 414 -34.07 -2.92 20.03
C LEU A 414 -33.93 -3.93 18.88
N GLU A 415 -35.01 -4.57 18.46
CA GLU A 415 -35.01 -5.49 17.32
C GLU A 415 -34.57 -4.81 16.02
N MET A 416 -35.06 -3.58 15.76
CA MET A 416 -34.66 -2.79 14.60
C MET A 416 -33.17 -2.42 14.62
N LEU A 417 -32.65 -2.03 15.78
CA LEU A 417 -31.22 -1.74 15.95
C LEU A 417 -30.36 -2.99 15.73
N LEU A 418 -30.73 -4.12 16.36
CA LEU A 418 -30.00 -5.37 16.23
C LEU A 418 -30.07 -5.99 14.83
N SER A 419 -31.12 -5.68 14.07
CA SER A 419 -31.26 -6.11 12.67
C SER A 419 -30.52 -5.20 11.67
N SER A 420 -30.12 -4.01 12.10
CA SER A 420 -29.34 -3.10 11.24
C SER A 420 -27.98 -3.73 10.89
N PRO A 421 -27.61 -3.86 9.60
CA PRO A 421 -26.35 -4.49 9.20
C PRO A 421 -25.09 -3.90 9.85
N THR A 422 -25.09 -2.60 10.13
CA THR A 422 -23.97 -1.92 10.80
C THR A 422 -23.85 -2.29 12.27
N ILE A 423 -24.98 -2.57 12.97
CA ILE A 423 -25.02 -2.90 14.40
C ILE A 423 -25.01 -4.42 14.61
N ALA A 424 -25.63 -5.16 13.72
CA ALA A 424 -25.73 -6.63 13.80
C ALA A 424 -24.35 -7.30 13.96
N SER A 425 -24.36 -8.51 14.55
CA SER A 425 -23.17 -9.31 14.76
C SER A 425 -22.36 -9.49 13.47
N LYS A 426 -21.04 -9.29 13.53
CA LYS A 426 -20.10 -9.52 12.44
C LYS A 426 -19.49 -10.93 12.47
N ALA A 427 -20.13 -11.86 13.19
CA ALA A 427 -19.63 -13.24 13.33
C ALA A 427 -19.42 -13.94 11.98
N TRP A 428 -20.25 -13.64 10.97
CA TRP A 428 -20.07 -14.17 9.62
C TRP A 428 -18.71 -13.76 9.01
N VAL A 429 -18.22 -12.55 9.31
CA VAL A 429 -16.90 -12.05 8.85
C VAL A 429 -15.78 -12.76 9.59
N TYR A 430 -15.66 -12.56 10.89
CA TYR A 430 -14.49 -13.00 11.64
C TYR A 430 -14.38 -14.53 11.82
N ARG A 431 -15.44 -15.30 11.54
CA ARG A 431 -15.37 -16.76 11.48
C ARG A 431 -14.60 -17.28 10.25
N GLN A 432 -14.38 -16.45 9.24
CA GLN A 432 -13.56 -16.78 8.07
C GLN A 432 -12.08 -16.52 8.31
N TYR A 433 -11.76 -15.79 9.36
CA TYR A 433 -10.40 -15.43 9.75
C TYR A 433 -9.86 -16.37 10.84
N ASP A 434 -8.61 -16.80 10.70
CA ASP A 434 -7.90 -17.37 11.83
C ASP A 434 -7.51 -16.23 12.77
N THR A 435 -8.19 -16.15 13.90
CA THR A 435 -8.00 -15.10 14.91
C THR A 435 -6.99 -15.49 15.98
N THR A 436 -6.55 -16.74 16.00
CA THR A 436 -5.78 -17.34 17.11
C THR A 436 -4.48 -18.00 16.68
N VAL A 437 -4.17 -18.10 15.40
CA VAL A 437 -2.90 -18.63 14.92
C VAL A 437 -1.73 -17.95 15.64
N ARG A 438 -0.66 -18.71 15.92
CA ARG A 438 0.46 -18.33 16.80
C ARG A 438 0.11 -18.19 18.29
N THR A 439 -1.15 -18.34 18.67
CA THR A 439 -1.63 -18.40 20.08
C THR A 439 -1.27 -17.16 20.94
N ASN A 440 -1.16 -15.98 20.35
CA ASN A 440 -0.85 -14.74 21.05
C ASN A 440 -2.10 -13.87 21.33
N THR A 441 -3.21 -14.16 20.68
CA THR A 441 -4.47 -13.43 20.86
C THR A 441 -5.08 -13.77 22.23
N VAL A 442 -5.21 -12.76 23.08
CA VAL A 442 -5.80 -12.88 24.44
C VAL A 442 -7.26 -12.44 24.40
N VAL A 443 -7.55 -11.34 23.69
CA VAL A 443 -8.91 -10.86 23.40
C VAL A 443 -9.02 -10.78 21.87
N GLY A 444 -9.93 -11.54 21.31
CA GLY A 444 -10.20 -11.57 19.87
C GLY A 444 -11.41 -10.73 19.48
N PRO A 445 -11.98 -10.96 18.27
CA PRO A 445 -13.14 -10.24 17.77
C PRO A 445 -14.35 -10.31 18.71
N GLY A 446 -15.07 -9.19 18.82
CA GLY A 446 -16.23 -9.04 19.70
C GLY A 446 -15.98 -8.20 20.96
N GLY A 447 -14.72 -7.84 21.25
CA GLY A 447 -14.35 -6.84 22.24
C GLY A 447 -14.14 -5.46 21.61
N ASP A 448 -13.96 -4.42 22.43
CA ASP A 448 -13.69 -3.06 21.97
C ASP A 448 -12.32 -2.91 21.31
N ALA A 449 -11.36 -3.75 21.71
CA ALA A 449 -10.05 -3.86 21.12
C ALA A 449 -9.57 -5.31 21.17
N ALA A 450 -8.77 -5.74 20.19
CA ALA A 450 -8.02 -6.97 20.32
C ALA A 450 -6.86 -6.77 21.30
N VAL A 451 -6.51 -7.81 22.05
CA VAL A 451 -5.31 -7.83 22.89
C VAL A 451 -4.41 -8.96 22.47
N VAL A 452 -3.19 -8.60 22.06
CA VAL A 452 -2.16 -9.52 21.59
C VAL A 452 -0.96 -9.47 22.53
N ARG A 453 -0.62 -10.60 23.15
CA ARG A 453 0.53 -10.66 24.05
C ARG A 453 1.86 -10.70 23.28
N LEU A 454 2.87 -10.07 23.82
CA LEU A 454 4.24 -10.14 23.34
C LEU A 454 4.98 -11.25 24.07
N ARG A 455 5.25 -12.36 23.36
CA ARG A 455 5.90 -13.54 23.97
C ARG A 455 7.27 -13.21 24.55
N GLY A 456 7.60 -13.85 25.64
CA GLY A 456 8.86 -13.63 26.37
C GLY A 456 8.86 -12.37 27.23
N THR A 457 7.74 -11.63 27.27
CA THR A 457 7.58 -10.41 28.05
C THR A 457 6.33 -10.46 28.93
N ARG A 458 6.13 -9.42 29.75
CA ARG A 458 4.87 -9.19 30.50
C ARG A 458 3.96 -8.17 29.77
N LYS A 459 4.24 -7.86 28.51
CA LYS A 459 3.54 -6.86 27.71
C LYS A 459 2.49 -7.48 26.80
N ALA A 460 1.49 -6.69 26.48
CA ALA A 460 0.51 -6.94 25.43
C ALA A 460 0.20 -5.63 24.70
N LEU A 461 -0.27 -5.75 23.48
CA LEU A 461 -0.75 -4.63 22.68
C LEU A 461 -2.27 -4.67 22.62
N ALA A 462 -2.93 -3.55 22.91
CA ALA A 462 -4.32 -3.34 22.57
C ALA A 462 -4.40 -2.70 21.18
N LEU A 463 -5.15 -3.32 20.28
CA LEU A 463 -5.22 -2.95 18.87
C LEU A 463 -6.67 -2.68 18.47
N LYS A 464 -6.93 -1.52 17.88
CA LYS A 464 -8.25 -1.11 17.39
C LYS A 464 -8.12 -0.26 16.13
N VAL A 465 -9.09 -0.34 15.27
CA VAL A 465 -9.39 0.61 14.19
C VAL A 465 -10.79 1.16 14.43
N ASP A 466 -11.01 2.44 14.17
CA ASP A 466 -12.29 3.10 14.37
C ASP A 466 -12.43 4.32 13.46
N CYS A 467 -13.59 4.49 12.84
CA CYS A 467 -13.98 5.72 12.15
C CYS A 467 -15.49 5.67 11.81
N ASN A 468 -16.23 6.73 12.09
CA ASN A 468 -17.59 6.89 11.60
C ASN A 468 -17.64 7.92 10.47
N GLY A 469 -17.78 7.46 9.22
CA GLY A 469 -17.79 8.32 8.03
C GLY A 469 -18.92 9.36 8.03
N ARG A 470 -20.07 9.08 8.64
CA ARG A 470 -21.17 10.06 8.78
C ARG A 470 -20.79 11.20 9.70
N TYR A 471 -20.15 10.91 10.82
CA TYR A 471 -19.69 11.95 11.76
C TYR A 471 -18.60 12.80 11.12
N VAL A 472 -17.67 12.18 10.39
CA VAL A 472 -16.64 12.91 9.63
C VAL A 472 -17.26 13.78 8.54
N SER A 473 -18.28 13.31 7.82
CA SER A 473 -18.97 14.09 6.80
C SER A 473 -19.73 15.29 7.35
N LEU A 474 -20.28 15.17 8.56
CA LEU A 474 -20.98 16.27 9.26
C LEU A 474 -20.04 17.30 9.86
N ASP A 475 -19.02 16.85 10.53
CA ASP A 475 -17.95 17.66 11.12
C ASP A 475 -16.64 16.87 11.18
N PRO A 476 -15.69 17.08 10.23
CA PRO A 476 -14.45 16.34 10.16
C PRO A 476 -13.62 16.38 11.46
N ARG A 477 -13.62 17.55 12.14
CA ARG A 477 -12.87 17.72 13.39
C ARG A 477 -13.50 16.92 14.54
N MET A 478 -14.81 16.95 14.65
CA MET A 478 -15.52 16.21 15.70
C MET A 478 -15.50 14.70 15.40
N GLY A 479 -15.72 14.33 14.13
CA GLY A 479 -15.64 12.93 13.71
C GLY A 479 -14.27 12.30 13.98
N ALA A 480 -13.18 13.03 13.71
CA ALA A 480 -11.83 12.58 14.04
C ALA A 480 -11.61 12.46 15.57
N ARG A 481 -12.14 13.40 16.37
CA ARG A 481 -12.07 13.32 17.85
C ARG A 481 -12.80 12.10 18.39
N ILE A 482 -13.97 11.80 17.84
CA ILE A 482 -14.77 10.63 18.25
C ILE A 482 -14.03 9.34 17.90
N ALA A 483 -13.39 9.27 16.73
CA ALA A 483 -12.61 8.10 16.31
C ALA A 483 -11.40 7.84 17.23
N VAL A 484 -10.84 8.88 17.86
CA VAL A 484 -9.66 8.76 18.75
C VAL A 484 -10.07 8.51 20.21
N ALA A 485 -11.27 8.95 20.64
CA ALA A 485 -11.76 8.82 22.01
C ALA A 485 -12.22 7.41 22.36
#